data_e708ba8d11a1499dd394835d27729f9b
#
_entry.id   e708ba8d11a1499dd394835d27729f9b
#
_cell.length_a   1.000
_cell.length_b   1.000
_cell.length_c   1.000
_cell.angle_alpha   90.00
_cell.angle_beta   90.00
_cell.angle_gamma   90.00
#
_symmetry.space_group_name_H-M   'P 1'
#
loop_
_entity.id
_entity.type
_entity.pdbx_description
1 polymer ?
#
loop_
_entity_poly.entity_id
_entity_poly.type
_entity_poly.pdbx_seq_one_letter_code
_entity_poly.pdbx_strand_id
1 'polypeptide(L)'
;GNTTTSNITTGEIVEILTAAKTAVTDTYRANGRITYIVSIVNSGAEDFTGLTVTDNLGAYTYNTVALRPLEYVEGSVKYFVNGVLSASPVITATSPITITGITVPANGSAILVYEADVNEFAPLDTDAVITNTATITGAGLTSPITAVETVRAENNAFLTISKSLTPSTVTENGQLTYTFIIQNSGNTEAGADDNVVLTDTFIPILKNITVTFNGTTWVEGVNYTYNETTGEFASIGGQITVPAAAFTRDTTTGALIVNPGVSTLTVTGTI
;
A
#
# COMPACT_ATOMS: atom_id res chain seq x y z
N GLY A 1 -20.69 72.19 -12.93
CA GLY A 1 -20.70 70.81 -13.45
C GLY A 1 -20.99 69.86 -12.33
N ASN A 2 -22.15 69.17 -12.40
CA ASN A 2 -22.44 68.07 -11.43
C ASN A 2 -21.78 66.79 -11.89
N THR A 3 -20.90 66.24 -11.08
CA THR A 3 -20.33 64.87 -11.24
C THR A 3 -21.25 63.94 -10.47
N THR A 4 -21.79 62.95 -11.17
CA THR A 4 -22.51 61.82 -10.57
C THR A 4 -21.58 60.64 -10.56
N THR A 5 -21.28 60.07 -9.37
CA THR A 5 -20.55 58.83 -9.21
C THR A 5 -21.52 57.68 -9.13
N SER A 6 -21.31 56.62 -9.94
CA SER A 6 -22.07 55.37 -9.84
C SER A 6 -21.49 54.50 -8.69
N ASN A 7 -22.38 53.75 -8.05
CA ASN A 7 -21.95 52.75 -7.04
C ASN A 7 -21.12 51.67 -7.71
N ILE A 8 -20.03 51.28 -7.04
CA ILE A 8 -19.28 50.06 -7.39
C ILE A 8 -20.10 48.87 -6.86
N THR A 9 -20.60 48.03 -7.76
CA THR A 9 -21.16 46.74 -7.40
C THR A 9 -20.06 45.70 -7.52
N THR A 10 -19.70 45.07 -6.43
CA THR A 10 -18.83 43.89 -6.43
C THR A 10 -19.68 42.65 -6.66
N GLY A 11 -19.43 41.94 -7.76
CA GLY A 11 -20.00 40.61 -7.98
C GLY A 11 -19.07 39.58 -7.31
N GLU A 12 -19.62 38.66 -6.56
CA GLU A 12 -18.94 37.50 -6.06
C GLU A 12 -18.91 36.41 -7.16
N ILE A 13 -17.72 35.90 -7.52
CA ILE A 13 -17.61 34.77 -8.42
C ILE A 13 -17.79 33.52 -7.56
N VAL A 14 -18.93 32.88 -7.64
CA VAL A 14 -19.19 31.58 -7.00
C VAL A 14 -18.79 30.48 -7.97
N GLU A 15 -17.95 29.56 -7.53
CA GLU A 15 -17.68 28.36 -8.29
C GLU A 15 -18.95 27.50 -8.35
N ILE A 16 -19.48 27.31 -9.54
CA ILE A 16 -20.69 26.51 -9.76
C ILE A 16 -20.42 25.05 -9.98
N LEU A 17 -19.20 24.68 -10.36
CA LEU A 17 -18.74 23.29 -10.45
C LEU A 17 -17.65 23.05 -9.42
N THR A 18 -17.83 22.05 -8.57
CA THR A 18 -16.87 21.63 -7.55
C THR A 18 -16.57 20.15 -7.70
N ALA A 19 -15.40 19.72 -7.27
CA ALA A 19 -15.01 18.31 -7.28
C ALA A 19 -14.32 17.89 -5.98
N ALA A 20 -14.58 16.64 -5.58
CA ALA A 20 -13.90 15.97 -4.49
C ALA A 20 -13.41 14.59 -4.96
N LYS A 21 -12.29 14.14 -4.39
CA LYS A 21 -11.76 12.82 -4.60
C LYS A 21 -11.55 12.14 -3.26
N THR A 22 -11.91 10.87 -3.17
CA THR A 22 -11.75 10.05 -1.98
C THR A 22 -11.29 8.65 -2.36
N ALA A 23 -10.65 7.94 -1.44
CA ALA A 23 -10.35 6.53 -1.53
C ALA A 23 -11.26 5.75 -0.57
N VAL A 24 -11.63 4.51 -0.92
CA VAL A 24 -12.44 3.64 -0.06
C VAL A 24 -11.65 3.21 1.17
N THR A 25 -10.32 3.10 1.04
CA THR A 25 -9.38 2.85 2.14
C THR A 25 -8.38 3.99 2.22
N ASP A 26 -7.97 4.36 3.42
CA ASP A 26 -6.98 5.40 3.69
C ASP A 26 -5.53 4.89 3.67
N THR A 27 -5.36 3.55 3.55
CA THR A 27 -4.05 2.89 3.49
C THR A 27 -3.87 2.03 2.26
N TYR A 28 -2.60 1.76 1.92
CA TYR A 28 -2.19 0.86 0.84
C TYR A 28 -1.01 -0.02 1.27
N ARG A 29 -0.82 -1.12 0.54
CA ARG A 29 0.31 -2.04 0.67
C ARG A 29 0.83 -2.44 -0.71
N ALA A 30 2.00 -3.04 -0.76
CA ALA A 30 2.57 -3.60 -1.99
C ALA A 30 1.58 -4.54 -2.68
N ASN A 31 1.42 -4.40 -4.00
CA ASN A 31 0.50 -5.18 -4.84
C ASN A 31 -0.96 -5.13 -4.36
N GLY A 32 -1.32 -4.12 -3.56
CA GLY A 32 -2.69 -3.88 -3.15
C GLY A 32 -3.50 -3.16 -4.22
N ARG A 33 -4.81 -3.05 -3.99
CA ARG A 33 -5.76 -2.35 -4.88
C ARG A 33 -6.47 -1.26 -4.10
N ILE A 34 -6.62 -0.10 -4.72
CA ILE A 34 -7.31 1.06 -4.16
C ILE A 34 -8.49 1.40 -5.06
N THR A 35 -9.66 1.61 -4.46
CA THR A 35 -10.83 2.13 -5.16
C THR A 35 -10.93 3.62 -4.90
N TYR A 36 -10.92 4.42 -5.97
CA TYR A 36 -11.09 5.86 -5.93
C TYR A 36 -12.49 6.27 -6.37
N ILE A 37 -12.98 7.34 -5.77
CA ILE A 37 -14.25 7.98 -6.08
C ILE A 37 -13.96 9.45 -6.39
N VAL A 38 -14.36 9.92 -7.58
CA VAL A 38 -14.36 11.35 -7.95
C VAL A 38 -15.80 11.81 -8.05
N SER A 39 -16.18 12.73 -7.19
CA SER A 39 -17.52 13.34 -7.17
C SER A 39 -17.43 14.74 -7.73
N ILE A 40 -18.29 15.07 -8.70
CA ILE A 40 -18.37 16.39 -9.33
C ILE A 40 -19.80 16.90 -9.11
N VAL A 41 -19.92 18.08 -8.53
CA VAL A 41 -21.22 18.71 -8.20
C VAL A 41 -21.36 20.01 -8.97
N ASN A 42 -22.50 20.15 -9.63
CA ASN A 42 -22.90 21.37 -10.35
C ASN A 42 -24.05 22.06 -9.61
N SER A 43 -23.79 23.23 -9.05
CA SER A 43 -24.79 24.08 -8.39
C SER A 43 -25.39 25.13 -9.34
N GLY A 44 -24.97 25.14 -10.60
CA GLY A 44 -25.47 26.06 -11.63
C GLY A 44 -26.76 25.57 -12.28
N ALA A 45 -27.40 26.44 -13.04
CA ALA A 45 -28.67 26.19 -13.73
C ALA A 45 -28.50 25.55 -15.13
N GLU A 46 -27.29 25.38 -15.60
CA GLU A 46 -26.95 24.82 -16.92
C GLU A 46 -26.12 23.52 -16.76
N ASP A 47 -26.30 22.61 -17.71
CA ASP A 47 -25.53 21.36 -17.76
C ASP A 47 -24.09 21.62 -18.18
N PHE A 48 -23.13 20.96 -17.53
CA PHE A 48 -21.78 20.79 -18.06
C PHE A 48 -21.71 19.47 -18.85
N THR A 49 -21.39 19.57 -20.13
CA THR A 49 -21.30 18.39 -21.02
C THR A 49 -19.92 18.26 -21.64
N GLY A 50 -19.51 17.02 -21.96
CA GLY A 50 -18.24 16.74 -22.62
C GLY A 50 -17.01 17.03 -21.75
N LEU A 51 -17.16 17.03 -20.43
CA LEU A 51 -16.02 17.19 -19.53
C LEU A 51 -15.06 16.00 -19.63
N THR A 52 -13.79 16.30 -19.37
CA THR A 52 -12.71 15.33 -19.29
C THR A 52 -12.18 15.29 -17.87
N VAL A 53 -12.03 14.09 -17.31
CA VAL A 53 -11.36 13.83 -16.04
C VAL A 53 -10.03 13.13 -16.32
N THR A 54 -8.92 13.75 -15.93
CA THR A 54 -7.58 13.16 -16.03
C THR A 54 -7.05 12.92 -14.63
N ASP A 55 -6.69 11.67 -14.33
CA ASP A 55 -6.10 11.28 -13.06
C ASP A 55 -4.64 10.95 -13.24
N ASN A 56 -3.76 11.53 -12.40
CA ASN A 56 -2.32 11.39 -12.53
C ASN A 56 -1.77 10.07 -11.97
N LEU A 57 -2.62 9.23 -11.34
CA LEU A 57 -2.25 7.96 -10.73
C LEU A 57 -1.12 8.08 -9.70
N GLY A 58 -1.16 9.17 -8.92
CA GLY A 58 -0.16 9.46 -7.90
C GLY A 58 1.23 9.81 -8.43
N ALA A 59 1.33 10.25 -9.69
CA ALA A 59 2.61 10.55 -10.34
C ALA A 59 3.47 11.49 -9.51
N TYR A 60 4.74 11.14 -9.38
CA TYR A 60 5.78 11.94 -8.72
C TYR A 60 7.09 11.86 -9.50
N THR A 61 8.04 12.76 -9.18
CA THR A 61 9.35 12.77 -9.83
C THR A 61 10.41 12.13 -8.94
N TYR A 62 11.11 11.12 -9.46
CA TYR A 62 12.30 10.55 -8.85
C TYR A 62 13.50 10.83 -9.74
N ASN A 63 14.51 11.56 -9.21
CA ASN A 63 15.57 12.16 -10.01
C ASN A 63 14.99 13.04 -11.13
N THR A 64 15.02 12.59 -12.38
CA THR A 64 14.46 13.30 -13.54
C THR A 64 13.33 12.51 -14.22
N VAL A 65 12.94 11.37 -13.66
CA VAL A 65 11.95 10.46 -14.23
C VAL A 65 10.61 10.61 -13.52
N ALA A 66 9.52 10.73 -14.28
CA ALA A 66 8.18 10.70 -13.75
C ALA A 66 7.77 9.23 -13.51
N LEU A 67 7.54 8.88 -12.25
CA LEU A 67 7.08 7.56 -11.82
C LEU A 67 5.60 7.64 -11.44
N ARG A 68 4.86 6.53 -11.64
CA ARG A 68 3.47 6.39 -11.22
C ARG A 68 3.34 5.17 -10.33
N PRO A 69 3.01 5.35 -9.04
CA PRO A 69 2.87 4.25 -8.07
C PRO A 69 1.59 3.44 -8.26
N LEU A 70 0.67 3.93 -9.08
CA LEU A 70 -0.62 3.30 -9.34
C LEU A 70 -0.78 2.98 -10.83
N GLU A 71 -1.41 1.84 -11.11
CA GLU A 71 -1.80 1.40 -12.44
C GLU A 71 -3.32 1.23 -12.50
N TYR A 72 -3.95 1.85 -13.51
CA TYR A 72 -5.40 1.76 -13.69
C TYR A 72 -5.84 0.32 -14.01
N VAL A 73 -6.87 -0.17 -13.33
CA VAL A 73 -7.49 -1.46 -13.61
C VAL A 73 -8.51 -1.30 -14.73
N GLU A 74 -8.20 -1.85 -15.91
CA GLU A 74 -9.04 -1.71 -17.09
C GLU A 74 -10.46 -2.25 -16.87
N GLY A 75 -11.46 -1.49 -17.37
CA GLY A 75 -12.87 -1.83 -17.23
C GLY A 75 -13.47 -1.56 -15.86
N SER A 76 -12.68 -1.07 -14.88
CA SER A 76 -13.16 -0.80 -13.51
C SER A 76 -14.03 0.45 -13.41
N VAL A 77 -13.95 1.40 -14.37
CA VAL A 77 -14.70 2.66 -14.31
C VAL A 77 -16.20 2.42 -14.30
N LYS A 78 -16.87 2.97 -13.28
CA LYS A 78 -18.32 3.10 -13.19
C LYS A 78 -18.67 4.58 -13.12
N TYR A 79 -19.70 4.97 -13.85
CA TYR A 79 -20.14 6.34 -13.98
C TYR A 79 -21.60 6.48 -13.55
N PHE A 80 -21.86 7.41 -12.66
CA PHE A 80 -23.20 7.70 -12.13
C PHE A 80 -23.55 9.15 -12.40
N VAL A 81 -24.78 9.39 -12.80
CA VAL A 81 -25.36 10.73 -12.95
C VAL A 81 -26.55 10.83 -12.03
N ASN A 82 -26.54 11.81 -11.11
CA ASN A 82 -27.57 11.99 -10.09
C ASN A 82 -27.86 10.68 -9.31
N GLY A 83 -26.81 9.91 -9.00
CA GLY A 83 -26.91 8.64 -8.28
C GLY A 83 -27.37 7.43 -9.12
N VAL A 84 -27.64 7.61 -10.40
CA VAL A 84 -28.07 6.52 -11.31
C VAL A 84 -26.87 6.07 -12.15
N LEU A 85 -26.62 4.76 -12.18
CA LEU A 85 -25.57 4.16 -13.03
C LEU A 85 -25.87 4.46 -14.50
N SER A 86 -24.91 5.05 -15.17
CA SER A 86 -24.98 5.45 -16.57
C SER A 86 -24.06 4.56 -17.42
N ALA A 87 -24.15 4.71 -18.76
CA ALA A 87 -23.24 4.03 -19.67
C ALA A 87 -21.79 4.40 -19.36
N SER A 88 -20.87 3.43 -19.50
CA SER A 88 -19.46 3.66 -19.24
C SER A 88 -18.92 4.77 -20.15
N PRO A 89 -18.20 5.75 -19.60
CA PRO A 89 -17.58 6.82 -20.38
C PRO A 89 -16.41 6.29 -21.20
N VAL A 90 -15.91 7.08 -22.14
CA VAL A 90 -14.79 6.70 -22.99
C VAL A 90 -13.48 6.92 -22.26
N ILE A 91 -12.66 5.89 -22.16
CA ILE A 91 -11.27 5.95 -21.68
C ILE A 91 -10.36 6.16 -22.87
N THR A 92 -9.71 7.33 -22.97
CA THR A 92 -8.82 7.68 -24.08
C THR A 92 -7.35 7.45 -23.78
N ALA A 93 -7.00 7.32 -22.50
CA ALA A 93 -5.66 6.95 -22.05
C ALA A 93 -5.75 6.26 -20.69
N THR A 94 -4.80 5.38 -20.38
CA THR A 94 -4.74 4.61 -19.12
C THR A 94 -3.63 5.08 -18.18
N SER A 95 -2.65 5.86 -18.66
CA SER A 95 -1.51 6.35 -17.86
C SER A 95 -0.98 7.71 -18.36
N PRO A 96 -1.42 8.84 -17.80
CA PRO A 96 -2.48 9.02 -16.81
C PRO A 96 -3.83 8.52 -17.35
N ILE A 97 -4.73 8.09 -16.47
CA ILE A 97 -6.07 7.73 -16.95
C ILE A 97 -6.81 8.99 -17.38
N THR A 98 -7.40 8.94 -18.58
CA THR A 98 -8.17 10.04 -19.16
C THR A 98 -9.55 9.57 -19.53
N ILE A 99 -10.57 10.12 -18.90
CA ILE A 99 -11.98 9.76 -19.00
C ILE A 99 -12.71 10.93 -19.66
N THR A 100 -13.37 10.70 -20.80
CA THR A 100 -14.02 11.74 -21.58
C THR A 100 -15.53 11.55 -21.68
N GLY A 101 -16.25 12.61 -22.06
CA GLY A 101 -17.69 12.57 -22.27
C GLY A 101 -18.50 12.63 -20.98
N ILE A 102 -17.95 13.18 -19.92
CA ILE A 102 -18.64 13.34 -18.63
C ILE A 102 -19.65 14.49 -18.71
N THR A 103 -20.87 14.23 -18.27
CA THR A 103 -21.95 15.22 -18.13
C THR A 103 -22.30 15.39 -16.66
N VAL A 104 -22.40 16.64 -16.20
CA VAL A 104 -22.87 16.98 -14.86
C VAL A 104 -24.11 17.86 -15.01
N PRO A 105 -25.33 17.34 -14.78
CA PRO A 105 -26.55 18.10 -14.98
C PRO A 105 -26.66 19.35 -14.12
N ALA A 106 -27.43 20.31 -14.54
CA ALA A 106 -27.80 21.49 -13.75
C ALA A 106 -28.35 21.07 -12.39
N ASN A 107 -27.89 21.71 -11.32
CA ASN A 107 -28.25 21.40 -9.93
C ASN A 107 -28.10 19.90 -9.60
N GLY A 108 -27.09 19.23 -10.21
CA GLY A 108 -26.90 17.80 -10.15
C GLY A 108 -25.45 17.38 -9.85
N SER A 109 -25.20 16.09 -10.03
CA SER A 109 -23.88 15.52 -9.77
C SER A 109 -23.50 14.40 -10.75
N ALA A 110 -22.20 14.19 -10.89
CA ALA A 110 -21.60 13.03 -11.53
C ALA A 110 -20.61 12.38 -10.56
N ILE A 111 -20.57 11.03 -10.55
CA ILE A 111 -19.62 10.27 -9.74
C ILE A 111 -18.92 9.28 -10.67
N LEU A 112 -17.61 9.26 -10.58
CA LEU A 112 -16.76 8.23 -11.19
C LEU A 112 -16.17 7.37 -10.07
N VAL A 113 -16.28 6.05 -10.22
CA VAL A 113 -15.63 5.07 -9.34
C VAL A 113 -14.70 4.24 -10.21
N TYR A 114 -13.46 4.07 -9.83
CA TYR A 114 -12.49 3.24 -10.55
C TYR A 114 -11.45 2.66 -9.59
N GLU A 115 -10.77 1.61 -10.05
CA GLU A 115 -9.76 0.90 -9.29
C GLU A 115 -8.36 1.13 -9.86
N ALA A 116 -7.36 1.14 -8.98
CA ALA A 116 -5.96 1.21 -9.33
C ALA A 116 -5.15 0.23 -8.49
N ASP A 117 -4.25 -0.51 -9.13
CA ASP A 117 -3.33 -1.42 -8.47
C ASP A 117 -2.04 -0.69 -8.07
N VAL A 118 -1.55 -0.98 -6.87
CA VAL A 118 -0.28 -0.47 -6.34
C VAL A 118 0.87 -1.27 -6.96
N ASN A 119 1.78 -0.59 -7.63
CA ASN A 119 2.90 -1.20 -8.35
C ASN A 119 4.25 -0.97 -7.66
N GLU A 120 5.35 -1.40 -8.32
CA GLU A 120 6.72 -1.34 -7.81
C GLU A 120 7.28 0.08 -7.61
N PHE A 121 6.60 1.11 -8.08
CA PHE A 121 7.01 2.51 -7.86
C PHE A 121 6.41 3.12 -6.61
N ALA A 122 5.50 2.43 -5.93
CA ALA A 122 4.89 2.92 -4.70
C ALA A 122 5.91 2.96 -3.55
N PRO A 123 6.03 4.08 -2.82
CA PRO A 123 6.85 4.12 -1.61
C PRO A 123 6.18 3.29 -0.51
N LEU A 124 6.98 2.51 0.22
CA LEU A 124 6.48 1.62 1.30
C LEU A 124 7.15 1.91 2.65
N ASP A 125 7.98 2.94 2.74
CA ASP A 125 8.56 3.38 4.00
C ASP A 125 7.48 3.74 5.02
N THR A 126 7.83 3.76 6.29
CA THR A 126 6.92 4.22 7.35
C THR A 126 6.40 5.63 7.03
N ASP A 127 5.09 5.82 7.15
CA ASP A 127 4.39 7.08 6.84
C ASP A 127 4.48 7.56 5.38
N ALA A 128 4.98 6.73 4.47
CA ALA A 128 4.95 7.04 3.05
C ALA A 128 3.52 7.25 2.55
N VAL A 129 3.37 8.12 1.54
CA VAL A 129 2.06 8.48 0.99
C VAL A 129 2.04 8.41 -0.53
N ILE A 130 0.86 8.15 -1.07
CA ILE A 130 0.52 8.36 -2.48
C ILE A 130 -0.52 9.47 -2.52
N THR A 131 -0.15 10.61 -3.16
CA THR A 131 -1.06 11.72 -3.41
C THR A 131 -1.54 11.64 -4.85
N ASN A 132 -2.82 11.33 -5.02
CA ASN A 132 -3.43 11.10 -6.33
C ASN A 132 -4.39 12.25 -6.68
N THR A 133 -4.17 12.89 -7.84
CA THR A 133 -4.88 14.09 -8.28
C THR A 133 -5.71 13.81 -9.52
N ALA A 134 -6.99 14.09 -9.45
CA ALA A 134 -7.90 14.18 -10.59
C ALA A 134 -8.05 15.62 -11.02
N THR A 135 -7.94 15.89 -12.33
CA THR A 135 -8.12 17.21 -12.94
C THR A 135 -9.29 17.16 -13.91
N ILE A 136 -10.27 18.04 -13.70
CA ILE A 136 -11.45 18.17 -14.54
C ILE A 136 -11.26 19.38 -15.47
N THR A 137 -11.44 19.14 -16.76
CA THR A 137 -11.35 20.16 -17.82
C THR A 137 -12.54 20.05 -18.76
N GLY A 138 -12.84 21.10 -19.50
CA GLY A 138 -13.88 21.07 -20.53
C GLY A 138 -14.47 22.45 -20.83
N ALA A 139 -15.37 22.50 -21.80
CA ALA A 139 -16.06 23.73 -22.17
C ALA A 139 -16.93 24.22 -21.02
N GLY A 140 -16.97 25.54 -20.84
CA GLY A 140 -17.71 26.20 -19.75
C GLY A 140 -16.90 26.39 -18.47
N LEU A 141 -15.72 25.77 -18.33
CA LEU A 141 -14.81 26.01 -17.23
C LEU A 141 -13.82 27.14 -17.57
N THR A 142 -13.65 28.10 -16.67
CA THR A 142 -12.67 29.17 -16.81
C THR A 142 -11.24 28.71 -16.46
N SER A 143 -11.14 27.68 -15.63
CA SER A 143 -9.90 27.02 -15.21
C SER A 143 -10.13 25.55 -14.89
N PRO A 144 -9.12 24.67 -14.97
CA PRO A 144 -9.24 23.31 -14.51
C PRO A 144 -9.60 23.25 -13.02
N ILE A 145 -10.45 22.26 -12.66
CA ILE A 145 -10.79 21.96 -11.27
C ILE A 145 -9.98 20.74 -10.86
N THR A 146 -9.34 20.79 -9.69
CA THR A 146 -8.55 19.66 -9.16
C THR A 146 -9.19 19.10 -7.91
N ALA A 147 -9.14 17.76 -7.78
CA ALA A 147 -9.53 17.04 -6.59
C ALA A 147 -8.38 16.08 -6.21
N VAL A 148 -7.99 16.08 -4.96
CA VAL A 148 -6.80 15.38 -4.47
C VAL A 148 -7.20 14.43 -3.36
N GLU A 149 -6.63 13.22 -3.38
CA GLU A 149 -6.72 12.24 -2.30
C GLU A 149 -5.32 11.74 -1.94
N THR A 150 -5.08 11.53 -0.66
CA THR A 150 -3.82 11.01 -0.13
C THR A 150 -4.08 9.76 0.70
N VAL A 151 -3.46 8.65 0.30
CA VAL A 151 -3.46 7.38 1.03
C VAL A 151 -2.07 7.11 1.61
N ARG A 152 -2.00 6.38 2.74
CA ARG A 152 -0.75 6.09 3.46
C ARG A 152 -0.34 4.65 3.30
N ALA A 153 0.97 4.39 3.34
CA ALA A 153 1.46 3.02 3.46
C ALA A 153 0.99 2.40 4.78
N GLU A 154 0.57 1.14 4.74
CA GLU A 154 0.30 0.36 5.96
C GLU A 154 1.60 0.19 6.75
N ASN A 155 1.56 0.45 8.06
CA ASN A 155 2.68 0.23 8.95
C ASN A 155 2.52 -1.12 9.63
N ASN A 156 3.13 -2.16 9.07
CA ASN A 156 3.02 -3.54 9.53
C ASN A 156 4.33 -4.31 9.36
N ALA A 157 4.55 -5.30 10.21
CA ALA A 157 5.51 -6.37 9.97
C ALA A 157 4.87 -7.45 9.10
N PHE A 158 5.58 -7.92 8.06
CA PHE A 158 5.16 -9.04 7.22
C PHE A 158 6.20 -10.16 7.30
N LEU A 159 5.93 -11.15 8.16
CA LEU A 159 6.87 -12.22 8.45
C LEU A 159 6.68 -13.41 7.51
N THR A 160 7.81 -13.94 7.05
CA THR A 160 7.92 -15.24 6.39
C THR A 160 9.00 -16.06 7.09
N ILE A 161 8.89 -17.39 7.04
CA ILE A 161 9.84 -18.30 7.65
C ILE A 161 10.27 -19.36 6.67
N SER A 162 11.57 -19.71 6.69
CA SER A 162 12.12 -20.87 6.00
C SER A 162 12.90 -21.72 6.99
N LYS A 163 12.95 -23.04 6.74
CA LYS A 163 13.63 -24.03 7.58
C LYS A 163 14.62 -24.82 6.73
N SER A 164 15.82 -25.02 7.25
CA SER A 164 16.83 -25.89 6.66
C SER A 164 17.41 -26.84 7.70
N LEU A 165 18.06 -27.90 7.24
CA LEU A 165 18.65 -28.94 8.06
C LEU A 165 20.05 -29.21 7.57
N THR A 166 21.03 -29.31 8.50
CA THR A 166 22.43 -29.63 8.21
C THR A 166 23.01 -30.52 9.31
N PRO A 167 23.66 -31.66 8.95
CA PRO A 167 23.71 -32.27 7.63
C PRO A 167 22.35 -32.87 7.22
N SER A 168 22.14 -33.13 5.93
CA SER A 168 20.90 -33.74 5.41
C SER A 168 20.80 -35.24 5.74
N THR A 169 21.93 -35.88 6.06
CA THR A 169 22.03 -37.27 6.49
C THR A 169 22.93 -37.35 7.72
N VAL A 170 22.53 -38.14 8.69
CA VAL A 170 23.25 -38.29 9.96
C VAL A 170 23.15 -39.73 10.42
N THR A 171 24.20 -40.23 11.09
CA THR A 171 24.23 -41.54 11.76
C THR A 171 23.62 -41.42 13.16
N GLU A 172 23.29 -42.58 13.75
CA GLU A 172 22.91 -42.69 15.16
C GLU A 172 23.93 -41.98 16.06
N ASN A 173 23.46 -41.19 17.02
CA ASN A 173 24.26 -40.29 17.88
C ASN A 173 24.98 -39.15 17.13
N GLY A 174 24.64 -38.92 15.85
CA GLY A 174 25.15 -37.78 15.09
C GLY A 174 24.46 -36.48 15.48
N GLN A 175 25.10 -35.38 15.14
CA GLN A 175 24.57 -34.03 15.41
C GLN A 175 23.82 -33.49 14.22
N LEU A 176 22.65 -32.88 14.48
CA LEU A 176 21.85 -32.15 13.51
C LEU A 176 21.66 -30.72 13.94
N THR A 177 21.60 -29.79 12.98
CA THR A 177 21.23 -28.41 13.19
C THR A 177 20.06 -28.03 12.28
N TYR A 178 18.94 -27.65 12.88
CA TYR A 178 17.86 -26.95 12.20
C TYR A 178 18.13 -25.45 12.23
N THR A 179 17.99 -24.81 11.09
CA THR A 179 18.11 -23.35 10.96
C THR A 179 16.80 -22.80 10.44
N PHE A 180 16.21 -21.88 11.20
CA PHE A 180 15.03 -21.12 10.83
C PHE A 180 15.47 -19.69 10.48
N ILE A 181 15.15 -19.26 9.28
CA ILE A 181 15.36 -17.87 8.82
C ILE A 181 14.00 -17.21 8.81
N ILE A 182 13.85 -16.18 9.63
CA ILE A 182 12.63 -15.37 9.75
C ILE A 182 12.92 -14.05 9.06
N GLN A 183 12.13 -13.72 8.05
CA GLN A 183 12.27 -12.50 7.27
C GLN A 183 11.06 -11.59 7.48
N ASN A 184 11.33 -10.30 7.60
CA ASN A 184 10.29 -9.27 7.67
C ASN A 184 10.40 -8.37 6.44
N SER A 185 9.38 -8.40 5.58
CA SER A 185 9.27 -7.52 4.41
C SER A 185 8.44 -6.26 4.68
N GLY A 186 7.92 -6.11 5.89
CA GLY A 186 7.17 -4.94 6.33
C GLY A 186 8.05 -3.78 6.78
N ASN A 187 7.45 -2.61 6.88
CA ASN A 187 8.12 -1.35 7.25
C ASN A 187 8.22 -1.10 8.76
N THR A 188 7.69 -2.00 9.58
CA THR A 188 7.85 -1.96 11.04
C THR A 188 8.53 -3.22 11.54
N GLU A 189 9.28 -3.08 12.63
CA GLU A 189 9.86 -4.22 13.34
C GLU A 189 8.74 -5.12 13.89
N ALA A 190 8.93 -6.44 13.85
CA ALA A 190 8.20 -7.35 14.72
C ALA A 190 8.93 -7.37 16.08
N GLY A 191 8.41 -6.62 17.04
CA GLY A 191 8.99 -6.43 18.36
C GLY A 191 8.52 -7.45 19.39
N ALA A 192 8.96 -7.28 20.63
CA ALA A 192 8.57 -8.17 21.74
C ALA A 192 7.06 -8.16 22.01
N ASP A 193 6.41 -7.00 21.87
CA ASP A 193 4.97 -6.83 22.11
C ASP A 193 4.10 -7.54 21.07
N ASP A 194 4.64 -7.87 19.89
CA ASP A 194 3.93 -8.63 18.85
C ASP A 194 3.80 -10.11 19.20
N ASN A 195 4.50 -10.58 20.24
CA ASN A 195 4.43 -11.94 20.77
C ASN A 195 4.61 -13.03 19.69
N VAL A 196 5.56 -12.84 18.79
CA VAL A 196 5.86 -13.82 17.75
C VAL A 196 6.29 -15.14 18.38
N VAL A 197 5.67 -16.23 17.97
CA VAL A 197 5.98 -17.60 18.44
C VAL A 197 6.31 -18.47 17.24
N LEU A 198 7.43 -19.20 17.34
CA LEU A 198 7.84 -20.25 16.40
C LEU A 198 7.59 -21.61 17.06
N THR A 199 6.85 -22.47 16.37
CA THR A 199 6.60 -23.85 16.81
C THR A 199 7.10 -24.82 15.74
N ASP A 200 7.62 -25.94 16.18
CA ASP A 200 8.05 -27.05 15.29
C ASP A 200 7.96 -28.38 16.03
N THR A 201 8.00 -29.48 15.28
CA THR A 201 8.19 -30.82 15.81
C THR A 201 9.38 -31.46 15.08
N PHE A 202 10.46 -31.72 15.80
CA PHE A 202 11.68 -32.27 15.21
C PHE A 202 11.53 -33.78 14.95
N ILE A 203 11.76 -34.18 13.72
CA ILE A 203 11.80 -35.56 13.29
C ILE A 203 13.10 -35.78 12.46
N PRO A 204 14.09 -36.55 12.95
CA PRO A 204 14.09 -37.25 14.24
C PRO A 204 14.12 -36.35 15.46
N ILE A 205 13.65 -36.89 16.58
CA ILE A 205 13.67 -36.19 17.87
C ILE A 205 15.12 -35.96 18.29
N LEU A 206 15.41 -34.71 18.68
CA LEU A 206 16.73 -34.30 19.12
C LEU A 206 16.87 -34.45 20.63
N LYS A 207 18.09 -34.77 21.10
CA LYS A 207 18.49 -34.77 22.51
C LYS A 207 19.58 -33.75 22.75
N ASN A 208 19.67 -33.29 24.02
CA ASN A 208 20.69 -32.34 24.44
C ASN A 208 20.76 -31.12 23.52
N ILE A 209 19.62 -30.47 23.26
CA ILE A 209 19.57 -29.36 22.32
C ILE A 209 20.27 -28.12 22.85
N THR A 210 20.86 -27.37 21.93
CA THR A 210 21.34 -25.99 22.12
C THR A 210 20.59 -25.11 21.15
N VAL A 211 19.97 -24.05 21.64
CA VAL A 211 19.20 -23.09 20.85
C VAL A 211 19.95 -21.76 20.84
N THR A 212 20.06 -21.15 19.65
CA THR A 212 20.59 -19.78 19.53
C THR A 212 19.65 -18.92 18.71
N PHE A 213 19.52 -17.66 19.08
CA PHE A 213 18.78 -16.66 18.33
C PHE A 213 19.70 -15.48 18.02
N ASN A 214 19.91 -15.20 16.73
CA ASN A 214 20.88 -14.20 16.24
C ASN A 214 22.26 -14.37 16.88
N GLY A 215 22.72 -15.64 17.07
CA GLY A 215 23.99 -15.97 17.69
C GLY A 215 24.01 -15.95 19.22
N THR A 216 22.94 -15.50 19.88
CA THR A 216 22.83 -15.52 21.35
C THR A 216 22.20 -16.82 21.81
N THR A 217 22.82 -17.51 22.77
CA THR A 217 22.28 -18.76 23.33
C THR A 217 21.03 -18.50 24.15
N TRP A 218 19.98 -19.26 23.84
CA TRP A 218 18.71 -19.25 24.55
C TRP A 218 18.65 -20.27 25.68
N VAL A 219 17.84 -19.97 26.69
CA VAL A 219 17.67 -20.78 27.91
C VAL A 219 16.28 -21.41 27.90
N GLU A 220 16.19 -22.72 28.10
CA GLU A 220 14.93 -23.44 28.23
C GLU A 220 14.13 -22.95 29.44
N GLY A 221 12.81 -22.84 29.27
CA GLY A 221 11.90 -22.29 30.27
C GLY A 221 11.90 -20.76 30.35
N VAL A 222 12.84 -20.07 29.67
CA VAL A 222 12.92 -18.59 29.61
C VAL A 222 12.63 -18.10 28.19
N ASN A 223 13.29 -18.69 27.19
CA ASN A 223 13.17 -18.26 25.80
C ASN A 223 12.40 -19.28 24.94
N TYR A 224 12.42 -20.55 25.31
CA TYR A 224 11.75 -21.63 24.61
C TYR A 224 11.34 -22.77 25.54
N THR A 225 10.50 -23.66 25.04
CA THR A 225 10.19 -24.98 25.64
C THR A 225 10.48 -26.07 24.63
N TYR A 226 10.95 -27.21 25.11
CA TYR A 226 11.21 -28.39 24.29
C TYR A 226 10.81 -29.68 25.02
N ASN A 227 10.18 -30.61 24.32
CA ASN A 227 9.85 -31.93 24.83
C ASN A 227 10.69 -32.99 24.14
N GLU A 228 11.73 -33.53 24.83
CA GLU A 228 12.60 -34.55 24.30
C GLU A 228 11.93 -35.92 24.02
N THR A 229 10.67 -36.08 24.47
CA THR A 229 9.90 -37.33 24.18
C THR A 229 9.09 -37.18 22.89
N THR A 230 8.53 -36.03 22.62
CA THR A 230 7.64 -35.78 21.45
C THR A 230 8.36 -35.03 20.31
N GLY A 231 9.47 -34.37 20.58
CA GLY A 231 10.19 -33.50 19.65
C GLY A 231 9.53 -32.11 19.48
N GLU A 232 8.51 -31.79 20.28
CA GLU A 232 7.80 -30.52 20.20
C GLU A 232 8.66 -29.38 20.75
N PHE A 233 8.82 -28.34 19.93
CA PHE A 233 9.55 -27.11 20.23
C PHE A 233 8.61 -25.91 20.10
N ALA A 234 8.71 -24.97 21.02
CA ALA A 234 8.04 -23.68 20.93
C ALA A 234 8.89 -22.56 21.53
N SER A 235 9.06 -21.46 20.83
CA SER A 235 9.59 -20.24 21.46
C SER A 235 8.55 -19.62 22.38
N ILE A 236 9.01 -18.92 23.42
CA ILE A 236 8.12 -18.15 24.30
C ILE A 236 7.81 -16.80 23.62
N GLY A 237 6.57 -16.33 23.73
CA GLY A 237 6.15 -15.05 23.16
C GLY A 237 7.02 -13.89 23.63
N GLY A 238 7.27 -12.93 22.74
CA GLY A 238 8.13 -11.77 23.01
C GLY A 238 9.64 -12.03 22.94
N GLN A 239 10.07 -13.28 22.64
CA GLN A 239 11.50 -13.62 22.54
C GLN A 239 12.04 -13.50 21.11
N ILE A 240 11.17 -13.60 20.12
CA ILE A 240 11.53 -13.41 18.71
C ILE A 240 11.25 -11.96 18.31
N THR A 241 12.30 -11.28 17.85
CA THR A 241 12.21 -9.96 17.24
C THR A 241 12.80 -10.01 15.84
N VAL A 242 12.18 -9.33 14.87
CA VAL A 242 12.67 -9.30 13.49
C VAL A 242 12.69 -7.84 13.01
N PRO A 243 13.84 -7.28 12.65
CA PRO A 243 13.94 -5.90 12.21
C PRO A 243 13.01 -5.61 11.03
N ALA A 244 12.60 -4.35 10.86
CA ALA A 244 11.89 -3.90 9.68
C ALA A 244 12.74 -4.10 8.41
N ALA A 245 12.08 -4.19 7.27
CA ALA A 245 12.73 -4.13 5.97
C ALA A 245 13.38 -2.75 5.75
N ALA A 246 14.48 -2.73 5.00
CA ALA A 246 15.05 -1.52 4.44
C ALA A 246 14.57 -1.37 2.99
N PHE A 247 14.15 -0.14 2.61
CA PHE A 247 13.67 0.17 1.28
C PHE A 247 14.73 1.01 0.56
N THR A 248 15.08 0.59 -0.64
CA THR A 248 15.97 1.32 -1.54
C THR A 248 15.32 1.42 -2.91
N ARG A 249 15.88 2.21 -3.81
CA ARG A 249 15.36 2.32 -5.18
C ARG A 249 16.42 1.92 -6.17
N ASP A 250 16.00 1.20 -7.21
CA ASP A 250 16.82 0.99 -8.39
C ASP A 250 17.17 2.35 -9.01
N THR A 251 18.44 2.60 -9.23
CA THR A 251 18.93 3.90 -9.70
C THR A 251 18.58 4.19 -11.16
N THR A 252 18.26 3.16 -11.93
CA THR A 252 17.94 3.26 -13.36
C THR A 252 16.44 3.39 -13.59
N THR A 253 15.65 2.52 -12.92
CA THR A 253 14.20 2.44 -13.14
C THR A 253 13.38 3.21 -12.11
N GLY A 254 13.94 3.45 -10.92
CA GLY A 254 13.24 4.03 -9.78
C GLY A 254 12.33 3.03 -9.05
N ALA A 255 12.31 1.77 -9.48
CA ALA A 255 11.54 0.72 -8.81
C ALA A 255 12.01 0.51 -7.37
N LEU A 256 11.06 0.24 -6.47
CA LEU A 256 11.36 -0.03 -5.07
C LEU A 256 11.99 -1.41 -4.92
N ILE A 257 13.08 -1.48 -4.16
CA ILE A 257 13.76 -2.71 -3.77
C ILE A 257 13.53 -2.90 -2.28
N VAL A 258 12.88 -4.01 -1.92
CA VAL A 258 12.63 -4.39 -0.53
C VAL A 258 13.77 -5.30 -0.08
N ASN A 259 14.52 -4.87 0.94
CA ASN A 259 15.55 -5.67 1.60
C ASN A 259 15.01 -6.13 2.96
N PRO A 260 14.53 -7.38 3.09
CA PRO A 260 13.89 -7.83 4.31
C PRO A 260 14.80 -7.74 5.53
N GLY A 261 14.25 -7.36 6.69
CA GLY A 261 14.87 -7.60 7.97
C GLY A 261 14.96 -9.10 8.23
N VAL A 262 16.02 -9.57 8.87
CA VAL A 262 16.28 -11.00 9.05
C VAL A 262 16.64 -11.31 10.50
N SER A 263 16.04 -12.36 11.06
CA SER A 263 16.46 -13.00 12.29
C SER A 263 16.61 -14.50 12.05
N THR A 264 17.55 -15.11 12.77
CA THR A 264 17.89 -16.54 12.61
C THR A 264 17.80 -17.24 13.96
N LEU A 265 17.05 -18.35 13.99
CA LEU A 265 17.03 -19.27 15.13
C LEU A 265 17.63 -20.58 14.70
N THR A 266 18.59 -21.10 15.49
CA THR A 266 19.18 -22.42 15.27
C THR A 266 18.91 -23.35 16.44
N VAL A 267 18.63 -24.61 16.13
CA VAL A 267 18.47 -25.67 17.11
C VAL A 267 19.42 -26.81 16.72
N THR A 268 20.41 -27.04 17.52
CA THR A 268 21.41 -28.13 17.34
C THR A 268 21.24 -29.19 18.44
N GLY A 269 21.19 -30.45 18.04
CA GLY A 269 21.08 -31.57 18.98
C GLY A 269 21.61 -32.86 18.42
N THR A 270 21.58 -33.89 19.21
CA THR A 270 21.97 -35.26 18.81
C THR A 270 20.74 -36.15 18.60
N ILE A 271 20.86 -37.15 17.74
CA ILE A 271 19.82 -38.18 17.51
C ILE A 271 20.02 -39.36 18.43
#